data_7381dc11591deec102b26742d4a558e6
#
_entry.id   7381dc11591deec102b26742d4a558e6
#
_cell.length_a   1.000
_cell.length_b   1.000
_cell.length_c   1.000
_cell.angle_alpha   90.00
_cell.angle_beta   90.00
_cell.angle_gamma   90.00
#
_symmetry.space_group_name_H-M   'P 1'
#
loop_
_entity.id
_entity.type
_entity.pdbx_description
1 polymer ?
#
loop_
_entity_poly.entity_id
_entity_poly.type
_entity_poly.pdbx_seq_one_letter_code
_entity_poly.pdbx_strand_id
1 'polypeptide(L)'
;PATRFDLTGKVALVTGGSRGLGREMCLAFAGAGAAVAVASRKLDACTALAEELKASTGVRAAGFASNVGRWGDCDRLVEDVYDAFGTVDVLVNNAGSSPHYPSLAEVSEELFDKVIGLNLKGPFRLAALIGTRMAAGDGGSIINISSVGAVAPVPDALPYSAAKAGLNTLTVGLALAFAPKVRVNAIMPGRFLTDISQGWDPAVLGEAERRIPLQRFGQPPEIVGATLYLASDASSYTTGSVIKVDGGLAPGNG
;
A
#
# COMPACT_ATOMS: atom_id res chain seq x y z
N PRO A 1 10.80 -2.94 27.88
CA PRO A 1 11.21 -2.07 26.80
C PRO A 1 10.16 -2.15 25.70
N ALA A 2 9.64 -0.99 25.25
CA ALA A 2 8.77 -0.92 24.08
C ALA A 2 9.48 -1.65 22.91
N THR A 3 8.73 -2.44 22.16
CA THR A 3 9.30 -3.10 20.98
C THR A 3 9.60 -2.02 19.95
N ARG A 4 10.65 -2.18 19.13
CA ARG A 4 10.96 -1.22 18.05
C ARG A 4 9.83 -1.06 17.02
N PHE A 5 8.82 -1.92 17.07
CA PHE A 5 7.63 -1.93 16.21
C PHE A 5 6.37 -1.44 16.93
N ASP A 6 6.51 -0.83 18.10
CA ASP A 6 5.39 -0.25 18.85
C ASP A 6 4.84 0.96 18.07
N LEU A 7 3.53 0.96 17.85
CA LEU A 7 2.78 2.04 17.20
C LEU A 7 1.69 2.61 18.13
N THR A 8 1.81 2.37 19.43
CA THR A 8 0.87 2.91 20.41
C THR A 8 0.77 4.43 20.30
N GLY A 9 -0.45 4.94 20.23
CA GLY A 9 -0.73 6.37 20.07
C GLY A 9 -0.60 6.89 18.63
N LYS A 10 -0.22 6.05 17.66
CA LYS A 10 -0.15 6.40 16.22
C LYS A 10 -1.46 6.13 15.52
N VAL A 11 -1.70 6.83 14.42
CA VAL A 11 -2.84 6.65 13.53
C VAL A 11 -2.34 6.21 12.15
N ALA A 12 -2.80 5.05 11.68
CA ALA A 12 -2.48 4.50 10.38
C ALA A 12 -3.68 4.56 9.44
N LEU A 13 -3.52 5.19 8.27
CA LEU A 13 -4.48 5.16 7.16
C LEU A 13 -4.01 4.14 6.12
N VAL A 14 -4.85 3.14 5.82
CA VAL A 14 -4.56 2.12 4.81
C VAL A 14 -5.58 2.16 3.69
N THR A 15 -5.16 2.52 2.48
CA THR A 15 -6.01 2.45 1.29
C THR A 15 -6.05 1.03 0.72
N GLY A 16 -7.22 0.61 0.21
CA GLY A 16 -7.41 -0.80 -0.16
C GLY A 16 -7.34 -1.75 1.05
N GLY A 17 -7.61 -1.24 2.26
CA GLY A 17 -7.40 -1.92 3.54
C GLY A 17 -8.37 -3.06 3.82
N SER A 18 -9.51 -3.15 3.11
CA SER A 18 -10.58 -4.09 3.48
C SER A 18 -10.34 -5.56 3.10
N ARG A 19 -9.28 -5.88 2.34
CA ARG A 19 -8.94 -7.25 1.90
C ARG A 19 -7.47 -7.41 1.51
N GLY A 20 -7.05 -8.68 1.28
CA GLY A 20 -5.71 -9.02 0.80
C GLY A 20 -4.59 -8.42 1.65
N LEU A 21 -3.52 -7.93 1.01
CA LEU A 21 -2.37 -7.36 1.71
C LEU A 21 -2.75 -6.17 2.60
N GLY A 22 -3.69 -5.32 2.14
CA GLY A 22 -4.15 -4.17 2.93
C GLY A 22 -4.81 -4.59 4.25
N ARG A 23 -5.58 -5.70 4.26
CA ARG A 23 -6.18 -6.24 5.48
C ARG A 23 -5.12 -6.72 6.47
N GLU A 24 -4.11 -7.44 6.00
CA GLU A 24 -3.01 -7.91 6.85
C GLU A 24 -2.22 -6.72 7.45
N MET A 25 -2.02 -5.65 6.69
CA MET A 25 -1.40 -4.42 7.20
C MET A 25 -2.26 -3.77 8.28
N CYS A 26 -3.60 -3.69 8.10
CA CYS A 26 -4.51 -3.17 9.11
C CYS A 26 -4.46 -3.99 10.41
N LEU A 27 -4.50 -5.32 10.30
CA LEU A 27 -4.38 -6.23 11.45
C LEU A 27 -3.04 -6.03 12.18
N ALA A 28 -1.94 -5.92 11.43
CA ALA A 28 -0.63 -5.72 12.00
C ALA A 28 -0.49 -4.39 12.74
N PHE A 29 -1.02 -3.31 12.17
CA PHE A 29 -1.02 -1.99 12.81
C PHE A 29 -1.84 -1.98 14.10
N ALA A 30 -3.04 -2.56 14.06
CA ALA A 30 -3.88 -2.70 15.25
C ALA A 30 -3.20 -3.56 16.33
N GLY A 31 -2.57 -4.68 15.95
CA GLY A 31 -1.80 -5.54 16.85
C GLY A 31 -0.55 -4.85 17.42
N ALA A 32 0.00 -3.84 16.73
CA ALA A 32 1.10 -3.00 17.20
C ALA A 32 0.62 -1.76 18.02
N GLY A 33 -0.69 -1.62 18.28
CA GLY A 33 -1.27 -0.58 19.11
C GLY A 33 -1.69 0.70 18.38
N ALA A 34 -1.62 0.74 17.04
CA ALA A 34 -2.05 1.91 16.28
C ALA A 34 -3.58 1.97 16.16
N ALA A 35 -4.13 3.17 16.16
CA ALA A 35 -5.46 3.42 15.65
C ALA A 35 -5.46 3.25 14.11
N VAL A 36 -6.54 2.68 13.53
CA VAL A 36 -6.54 2.31 12.10
C VAL A 36 -7.74 2.90 11.35
N ALA A 37 -7.44 3.70 10.34
CA ALA A 37 -8.41 4.15 9.34
C ALA A 37 -8.36 3.21 8.13
N VAL A 38 -9.42 2.42 7.93
CA VAL A 38 -9.54 1.45 6.82
C VAL A 38 -10.28 2.10 5.67
N ALA A 39 -9.61 2.32 4.54
CA ALA A 39 -10.24 2.95 3.38
C ALA A 39 -10.35 2.01 2.18
N SER A 40 -11.51 1.90 1.58
CA SER A 40 -11.74 1.24 0.28
C SER A 40 -13.05 1.72 -0.36
N ARG A 41 -13.37 1.21 -1.57
CA ARG A 41 -14.62 1.61 -2.27
C ARG A 41 -15.90 1.14 -1.61
N LYS A 42 -15.84 0.04 -0.82
CA LYS A 42 -16.99 -0.57 -0.14
C LYS A 42 -16.96 -0.23 1.34
N LEU A 43 -17.83 0.68 1.78
CA LEU A 43 -17.90 1.11 3.18
C LEU A 43 -18.16 -0.07 4.12
N ASP A 44 -19.12 -0.94 3.79
CA ASP A 44 -19.49 -2.07 4.65
C ASP A 44 -18.30 -2.98 4.96
N ALA A 45 -17.45 -3.25 3.95
CA ALA A 45 -16.25 -4.07 4.15
C ALA A 45 -15.19 -3.35 5.01
N CYS A 46 -15.08 -2.03 4.91
CA CYS A 46 -14.18 -1.24 5.75
C CYS A 46 -14.67 -1.19 7.20
N THR A 47 -15.98 -0.99 7.37
CA THR A 47 -16.61 -0.96 8.70
C THR A 47 -16.52 -2.32 9.39
N ALA A 48 -16.81 -3.41 8.67
CA ALA A 48 -16.68 -4.75 9.22
C ALA A 48 -15.28 -5.06 9.73
N LEU A 49 -14.24 -4.69 8.95
CA LEU A 49 -12.85 -4.85 9.41
C LEU A 49 -12.53 -3.93 10.59
N ALA A 50 -13.00 -2.68 10.58
CA ALA A 50 -12.78 -1.77 11.70
C ALA A 50 -13.39 -2.31 13.01
N GLU A 51 -14.57 -2.90 12.96
CA GLU A 51 -15.19 -3.55 14.14
C GLU A 51 -14.40 -4.80 14.59
N GLU A 52 -13.90 -5.61 13.64
CA GLU A 52 -13.02 -6.75 13.96
C GLU A 52 -11.76 -6.28 14.70
N LEU A 53 -11.10 -5.20 14.21
CA LEU A 53 -9.91 -4.64 14.83
C LEU A 53 -10.19 -4.14 16.25
N LYS A 54 -11.29 -3.42 16.46
CA LYS A 54 -11.72 -2.96 17.79
C LYS A 54 -11.94 -4.14 18.74
N ALA A 55 -12.66 -5.17 18.27
CA ALA A 55 -12.99 -6.34 19.10
C ALA A 55 -11.75 -7.15 19.50
N SER A 56 -10.78 -7.30 18.59
CA SER A 56 -9.60 -8.15 18.80
C SER A 56 -8.46 -7.47 19.55
N THR A 57 -8.32 -6.14 19.41
CA THR A 57 -7.14 -5.41 19.95
C THR A 57 -7.50 -4.26 20.90
N GLY A 58 -8.74 -3.82 20.91
CA GLY A 58 -9.19 -2.67 21.68
C GLY A 58 -8.78 -1.30 21.11
N VAL A 59 -8.06 -1.25 19.97
CA VAL A 59 -7.66 0.02 19.37
C VAL A 59 -8.84 0.74 18.71
N ARG A 60 -8.73 2.04 18.57
CA ARG A 60 -9.68 2.82 17.76
C ARG A 60 -9.52 2.48 16.29
N ALA A 61 -10.62 2.16 15.62
CA ALA A 61 -10.63 1.92 14.18
C ALA A 61 -11.91 2.46 13.54
N ALA A 62 -11.84 2.87 12.27
CA ALA A 62 -13.01 3.33 11.51
C ALA A 62 -12.87 2.98 10.02
N GLY A 63 -14.01 2.74 9.37
CA GLY A 63 -14.09 2.49 7.92
C GLY A 63 -14.46 3.74 7.14
N PHE A 64 -13.84 3.92 5.96
CA PHE A 64 -14.08 5.05 5.05
C PHE A 64 -14.31 4.55 3.62
N ALA A 65 -15.34 5.09 2.96
CA ALA A 65 -15.58 4.83 1.55
C ALA A 65 -14.79 5.83 0.69
N SER A 66 -13.89 5.34 -0.17
CA SER A 66 -13.15 6.21 -1.09
C SER A 66 -12.73 5.47 -2.35
N ASN A 67 -12.87 6.11 -3.49
CA ASN A 67 -12.23 5.72 -4.73
C ASN A 67 -10.97 6.58 -4.95
N VAL A 68 -9.84 6.14 -4.44
CA VAL A 68 -8.58 6.90 -4.53
C VAL A 68 -8.05 7.10 -5.96
N GLY A 69 -8.67 6.49 -6.97
CA GLY A 69 -8.45 6.84 -8.38
C GLY A 69 -9.06 8.19 -8.79
N ARG A 70 -9.88 8.81 -7.94
CA ARG A 70 -10.51 10.09 -8.17
C ARG A 70 -9.92 11.15 -7.24
N TRP A 71 -9.46 12.26 -7.81
CA TRP A 71 -8.76 13.30 -7.05
C TRP A 71 -9.60 13.87 -5.89
N GLY A 72 -10.85 14.28 -6.15
CA GLY A 72 -11.73 14.81 -5.11
C GLY A 72 -12.14 13.79 -4.03
N ASP A 73 -12.10 12.46 -4.34
CA ASP A 73 -12.34 11.43 -3.33
C ASP A 73 -11.13 11.31 -2.39
N CYS A 74 -9.91 11.53 -2.89
CA CYS A 74 -8.72 11.62 -2.05
C CYS A 74 -8.81 12.82 -1.08
N ASP A 75 -9.25 13.97 -1.59
CA ASP A 75 -9.40 15.19 -0.78
C ASP A 75 -10.39 14.96 0.37
N ARG A 76 -11.59 14.42 0.05
CA ARG A 76 -12.58 14.07 1.07
C ARG A 76 -12.07 13.05 2.07
N LEU A 77 -11.40 11.99 1.60
CA LEU A 77 -10.87 10.96 2.50
C LEU A 77 -9.91 11.56 3.53
N VAL A 78 -9.05 12.49 3.11
CA VAL A 78 -8.11 13.15 4.02
C VAL A 78 -8.87 13.93 5.10
N GLU A 79 -9.84 14.78 4.71
CA GLU A 79 -10.62 15.54 5.68
C GLU A 79 -11.39 14.61 6.63
N ASP A 80 -12.13 13.61 6.11
CA ASP A 80 -12.89 12.66 6.92
C ASP A 80 -12.02 11.91 7.95
N VAL A 81 -10.80 11.52 7.56
CA VAL A 81 -9.87 10.83 8.47
C VAL A 81 -9.31 11.79 9.53
N TYR A 82 -8.96 13.03 9.15
CA TYR A 82 -8.49 14.01 10.13
C TYR A 82 -9.59 14.44 11.08
N ASP A 83 -10.82 14.60 10.62
CA ASP A 83 -11.99 14.87 11.49
C ASP A 83 -12.23 13.71 12.48
N ALA A 84 -12.08 12.47 12.00
CA ALA A 84 -12.27 11.30 12.85
C ALA A 84 -11.12 11.04 13.82
N PHE A 85 -9.86 11.25 13.46
CA PHE A 85 -8.70 10.83 14.24
C PHE A 85 -7.81 11.99 14.72
N GLY A 86 -7.92 13.18 14.14
CA GLY A 86 -7.11 14.35 14.45
C GLY A 86 -5.74 14.37 13.76
N THR A 87 -5.19 13.23 13.40
CA THR A 87 -3.87 13.08 12.76
C THR A 87 -3.81 11.83 11.89
N VAL A 88 -2.78 11.76 11.04
CA VAL A 88 -2.30 10.53 10.39
C VAL A 88 -0.79 10.49 10.56
N ASP A 89 -0.28 9.48 11.24
CA ASP A 89 1.16 9.25 11.46
C ASP A 89 1.75 8.28 10.43
N VAL A 90 0.93 7.36 9.92
CA VAL A 90 1.33 6.38 8.90
C VAL A 90 0.30 6.37 7.77
N LEU A 91 0.74 6.63 6.54
CA LEU A 91 -0.07 6.46 5.33
C LEU A 91 0.42 5.25 4.55
N VAL A 92 -0.48 4.31 4.24
CA VAL A 92 -0.20 3.21 3.32
C VAL A 92 -1.02 3.36 2.03
N ASN A 93 -0.36 3.70 0.94
CA ASN A 93 -0.90 3.72 -0.40
C ASN A 93 -0.87 2.29 -0.97
N ASN A 94 -1.86 1.47 -0.60
CA ASN A 94 -1.95 0.06 -1.01
C ASN A 94 -3.01 -0.19 -2.09
N ALA A 95 -4.04 0.65 -2.20
CA ALA A 95 -5.06 0.47 -3.23
C ALA A 95 -4.44 0.41 -4.62
N GLY A 96 -4.77 -0.64 -5.37
CA GLY A 96 -4.26 -0.86 -6.71
C GLY A 96 -5.08 -1.87 -7.50
N SER A 97 -4.92 -1.87 -8.82
CA SER A 97 -5.53 -2.84 -9.73
C SER A 97 -4.70 -2.95 -11.00
N SER A 98 -4.56 -4.17 -11.49
CA SER A 98 -3.87 -4.50 -12.75
C SER A 98 -4.84 -5.27 -13.65
N PRO A 99 -5.75 -4.58 -14.35
CA PRO A 99 -6.63 -5.23 -15.30
C PRO A 99 -5.83 -5.70 -16.52
N HIS A 100 -6.15 -6.90 -17.01
CA HIS A 100 -5.62 -7.42 -18.27
C HIS A 100 -6.39 -6.86 -19.46
N TYR A 101 -5.78 -6.89 -20.64
CA TYR A 101 -6.35 -6.50 -21.91
C TYR A 101 -5.91 -7.49 -23.00
N PRO A 102 -6.71 -7.69 -24.08
CA PRO A 102 -6.42 -8.69 -25.10
C PRO A 102 -5.17 -8.37 -25.92
N SER A 103 -4.95 -7.09 -26.27
CA SER A 103 -3.79 -6.61 -27.00
C SER A 103 -3.47 -5.16 -26.66
N LEU A 104 -2.26 -4.70 -26.97
CA LEU A 104 -1.85 -3.31 -26.73
C LEU A 104 -2.72 -2.30 -27.49
N ALA A 105 -3.16 -2.63 -28.70
CA ALA A 105 -4.01 -1.76 -29.51
C ALA A 105 -5.44 -1.63 -28.95
N GLU A 106 -5.87 -2.57 -28.10
CA GLU A 106 -7.20 -2.56 -27.47
C GLU A 106 -7.21 -1.93 -26.08
N VAL A 107 -6.07 -1.41 -25.61
CA VAL A 107 -6.04 -0.59 -24.39
C VAL A 107 -6.79 0.70 -24.66
N SER A 108 -7.97 0.85 -24.06
CA SER A 108 -8.73 2.10 -24.17
C SER A 108 -8.12 3.19 -23.29
N GLU A 109 -8.36 4.46 -23.67
CA GLU A 109 -8.00 5.62 -22.86
C GLU A 109 -8.60 5.52 -21.45
N GLU A 110 -9.88 5.11 -21.35
CA GLU A 110 -10.56 4.92 -20.07
C GLU A 110 -9.84 3.89 -19.18
N LEU A 111 -9.41 2.76 -19.75
CA LEU A 111 -8.65 1.74 -19.02
C LEU A 111 -7.32 2.30 -18.55
N PHE A 112 -6.59 2.98 -19.44
CA PHE A 112 -5.30 3.59 -19.15
C PHE A 112 -5.44 4.61 -18.02
N ASP A 113 -6.36 5.56 -18.14
CA ASP A 113 -6.60 6.62 -17.15
C ASP A 113 -7.02 6.05 -15.79
N LYS A 114 -7.87 5.03 -15.80
CA LYS A 114 -8.29 4.33 -14.57
C LYS A 114 -7.10 3.68 -13.85
N VAL A 115 -6.20 3.04 -14.60
CA VAL A 115 -5.01 2.39 -14.04
C VAL A 115 -4.04 3.43 -13.49
N ILE A 116 -3.73 4.48 -14.25
CA ILE A 116 -2.87 5.59 -13.81
C ILE A 116 -3.50 6.34 -12.64
N GLY A 117 -4.81 6.59 -12.72
CA GLY A 117 -5.56 7.25 -11.65
C GLY A 117 -5.41 6.55 -10.32
N LEU A 118 -5.63 5.23 -10.30
CA LEU A 118 -5.62 4.43 -9.08
C LEU A 118 -4.21 4.14 -8.55
N ASN A 119 -3.26 3.81 -9.45
CA ASN A 119 -1.94 3.29 -9.03
C ASN A 119 -0.85 4.35 -8.91
N LEU A 120 -1.07 5.58 -9.43
CA LEU A 120 -0.08 6.65 -9.43
C LEU A 120 -0.66 7.97 -8.93
N LYS A 121 -1.70 8.50 -9.60
CA LYS A 121 -2.26 9.82 -9.30
C LYS A 121 -2.87 9.91 -7.90
N GLY A 122 -3.63 8.90 -7.48
CA GLY A 122 -4.22 8.83 -6.14
C GLY A 122 -3.17 8.75 -5.02
N PRO A 123 -2.21 7.82 -5.08
CA PRO A 123 -1.07 7.78 -4.15
C PRO A 123 -0.32 9.10 -4.04
N PHE A 124 -0.05 9.78 -5.18
CA PHE A 124 0.55 11.11 -5.18
C PHE A 124 -0.31 12.11 -4.42
N ARG A 125 -1.64 12.17 -4.70
CA ARG A 125 -2.53 13.14 -4.05
C ARG A 125 -2.61 12.94 -2.55
N LEU A 126 -2.78 11.71 -2.09
CA LEU A 126 -2.81 11.39 -0.66
C LEU A 126 -1.49 11.72 0.02
N ALA A 127 -0.35 11.32 -0.60
CA ALA A 127 0.96 11.64 -0.09
C ALA A 127 1.23 13.15 -0.02
N ALA A 128 0.80 13.92 -1.02
CA ALA A 128 0.95 15.38 -1.04
C ALA A 128 0.17 16.04 0.10
N LEU A 129 -1.11 15.67 0.31
CA LEU A 129 -1.95 16.26 1.34
C LEU A 129 -1.50 15.86 2.75
N ILE A 130 -1.35 14.55 2.99
CA ILE A 130 -1.03 14.01 4.30
C ILE A 130 0.44 14.31 4.65
N GLY A 131 1.36 14.14 3.69
CA GLY A 131 2.78 14.43 3.90
C GLY A 131 3.05 15.89 4.24
N THR A 132 2.30 16.83 3.64
CA THR A 132 2.36 18.25 4.00
C THR A 132 1.91 18.49 5.44
N ARG A 133 0.81 17.85 5.88
CA ARG A 133 0.33 17.95 7.26
C ARG A 133 1.30 17.29 8.25
N MET A 134 1.83 16.11 7.93
CA MET A 134 2.88 15.45 8.70
C MET A 134 4.12 16.34 8.86
N ALA A 135 4.61 16.93 7.76
CA ALA A 135 5.80 17.80 7.78
C ALA A 135 5.59 19.09 8.59
N ALA A 136 4.37 19.61 8.63
CA ALA A 136 4.01 20.75 9.48
C ALA A 136 3.88 20.37 10.98
N GLY A 137 3.58 19.11 11.29
CA GLY A 137 3.44 18.56 12.64
C GLY A 137 4.67 17.79 13.11
N ASP A 138 4.42 16.64 13.73
CA ASP A 138 5.42 15.78 14.38
C ASP A 138 6.14 14.80 13.43
N GLY A 139 5.87 14.90 12.14
CA GLY A 139 6.41 13.99 11.13
C GLY A 139 5.54 12.76 10.90
N GLY A 140 6.11 11.75 10.25
CA GLY A 140 5.38 10.51 9.97
C GLY A 140 6.07 9.60 8.96
N SER A 141 5.35 8.57 8.53
CA SER A 141 5.81 7.60 7.54
C SER A 141 4.78 7.38 6.43
N ILE A 142 5.22 7.48 5.19
CA ILE A 142 4.43 7.14 4.00
C ILE A 142 5.00 5.88 3.37
N ILE A 143 4.14 4.88 3.16
CA ILE A 143 4.50 3.59 2.59
C ILE A 143 3.70 3.40 1.30
N ASN A 144 4.40 3.34 0.17
CA ASN A 144 3.79 3.08 -1.12
C ASN A 144 3.91 1.58 -1.47
N ILE A 145 2.80 0.94 -1.80
CA ILE A 145 2.84 -0.45 -2.27
C ILE A 145 3.04 -0.45 -3.78
N SER A 146 4.29 -0.72 -4.17
CA SER A 146 4.74 -0.87 -5.55
C SER A 146 4.42 -2.28 -6.10
N SER A 147 5.23 -2.79 -7.00
CA SER A 147 5.13 -4.14 -7.58
C SER A 147 6.45 -4.51 -8.26
N VAL A 148 6.76 -5.80 -8.31
CA VAL A 148 7.82 -6.31 -9.21
C VAL A 148 7.60 -5.90 -10.67
N GLY A 149 6.36 -5.66 -11.09
CA GLY A 149 6.04 -5.10 -12.41
C GLY A 149 6.65 -3.72 -12.69
N ALA A 150 7.08 -2.99 -11.67
CA ALA A 150 7.78 -1.71 -11.82
C ALA A 150 9.18 -1.85 -12.42
N VAL A 151 9.83 -3.01 -12.25
CA VAL A 151 11.21 -3.30 -12.70
C VAL A 151 11.30 -4.50 -13.65
N ALA A 152 10.28 -5.35 -13.66
CA ALA A 152 10.14 -6.49 -14.56
C ALA A 152 8.73 -6.47 -15.18
N PRO A 153 8.47 -5.54 -16.12
CA PRO A 153 7.14 -5.36 -16.71
C PRO A 153 6.72 -6.56 -17.54
N VAL A 154 5.42 -6.83 -17.54
CA VAL A 154 4.82 -7.86 -18.41
C VAL A 154 3.94 -7.19 -19.48
N PRO A 155 3.93 -7.72 -20.73
CA PRO A 155 3.26 -7.07 -21.86
C PRO A 155 1.76 -6.85 -21.66
N ASP A 156 1.09 -7.70 -20.90
CA ASP A 156 -0.36 -7.66 -20.64
C ASP A 156 -0.77 -6.75 -19.48
N ALA A 157 0.19 -6.01 -18.90
CA ALA A 157 -0.04 -5.09 -17.78
C ALA A 157 0.82 -3.81 -17.85
N LEU A 158 1.15 -3.30 -19.07
CA LEU A 158 2.06 -2.17 -19.24
C LEU A 158 1.60 -0.87 -18.56
N PRO A 159 0.32 -0.44 -18.63
CA PRO A 159 -0.12 0.76 -17.91
C PRO A 159 0.07 0.65 -16.39
N TYR A 160 -0.16 -0.56 -15.84
CA TYR A 160 0.09 -0.83 -14.42
C TYR A 160 1.58 -0.78 -14.08
N SER A 161 2.42 -1.41 -14.89
CA SER A 161 3.88 -1.43 -14.71
C SER A 161 4.45 -0.01 -14.77
N ALA A 162 4.02 0.79 -15.74
CA ALA A 162 4.39 2.21 -15.85
C ALA A 162 3.98 3.02 -14.61
N ALA A 163 2.74 2.82 -14.12
CA ALA A 163 2.26 3.48 -12.91
C ALA A 163 3.09 3.10 -11.68
N LYS A 164 3.46 1.81 -11.53
CA LYS A 164 4.27 1.35 -10.40
C LYS A 164 5.73 1.78 -10.48
N ALA A 165 6.31 1.88 -11.69
CA ALA A 165 7.61 2.49 -11.91
C ALA A 165 7.60 3.99 -11.54
N GLY A 166 6.56 4.72 -11.99
CA GLY A 166 6.34 6.11 -11.58
C GLY A 166 6.16 6.27 -10.06
N LEU A 167 5.50 5.31 -9.40
CA LEU A 167 5.34 5.33 -7.94
C LEU A 167 6.67 5.14 -7.20
N ASN A 168 7.60 4.32 -7.72
CA ASN A 168 8.95 4.22 -7.18
C ASN A 168 9.70 5.56 -7.30
N THR A 169 9.60 6.24 -8.43
CA THR A 169 10.18 7.58 -8.64
C THR A 169 9.56 8.61 -7.70
N LEU A 170 8.22 8.60 -7.55
CA LEU A 170 7.53 9.48 -6.59
C LEU A 170 7.96 9.21 -5.15
N THR A 171 8.23 7.97 -4.78
CA THR A 171 8.72 7.62 -3.44
C THR A 171 10.02 8.36 -3.10
N VAL A 172 10.97 8.36 -4.03
CA VAL A 172 12.24 9.08 -3.86
C VAL A 172 12.02 10.59 -3.83
N GLY A 173 11.24 11.13 -4.78
CA GLY A 173 10.95 12.57 -4.85
C GLY A 173 10.24 13.10 -3.61
N LEU A 174 9.25 12.37 -3.10
CA LEU A 174 8.51 12.74 -1.89
C LEU A 174 9.38 12.61 -0.63
N ALA A 175 10.30 11.63 -0.58
CA ALA A 175 11.26 11.51 0.52
C ALA A 175 12.14 12.75 0.62
N LEU A 176 12.62 13.27 -0.53
CA LEU A 176 13.39 14.52 -0.57
C LEU A 176 12.54 15.74 -0.20
N ALA A 177 11.30 15.80 -0.69
CA ALA A 177 10.42 16.94 -0.49
C ALA A 177 9.96 17.12 0.98
N PHE A 178 9.79 16.02 1.71
CA PHE A 178 9.26 16.02 3.08
C PHE A 178 10.32 15.81 4.18
N ALA A 179 11.60 15.61 3.78
CA ALA A 179 12.67 15.56 4.76
C ALA A 179 12.78 16.89 5.55
N PRO A 180 13.26 16.86 6.81
CA PRO A 180 13.71 15.68 7.57
C PRO A 180 12.59 14.98 8.36
N LYS A 181 11.36 15.47 8.37
CA LYS A 181 10.31 15.04 9.29
C LYS A 181 9.54 13.81 8.83
N VAL A 182 9.36 13.63 7.50
CA VAL A 182 8.55 12.52 6.97
C VAL A 182 9.43 11.58 6.19
N ARG A 183 9.35 10.30 6.51
CA ARG A 183 9.99 9.23 5.74
C ARG A 183 9.01 8.72 4.69
N VAL A 184 9.47 8.55 3.46
CA VAL A 184 8.67 8.00 2.38
C VAL A 184 9.42 6.83 1.75
N ASN A 185 8.83 5.65 1.80
CA ASN A 185 9.42 4.42 1.29
C ASN A 185 8.40 3.62 0.49
N ALA A 186 8.88 2.64 -0.26
CA ALA A 186 8.01 1.69 -0.94
C ALA A 186 8.30 0.25 -0.51
N ILE A 187 7.27 -0.59 -0.51
CA ILE A 187 7.38 -2.04 -0.52
C ILE A 187 7.06 -2.49 -1.95
N MET A 188 7.90 -3.36 -2.50
CA MET A 188 7.73 -3.97 -3.81
C MET A 188 7.37 -5.45 -3.62
N PRO A 189 6.07 -5.79 -3.53
CA PRO A 189 5.66 -7.18 -3.43
C PRO A 189 5.90 -7.92 -4.75
N GLY A 190 6.25 -9.19 -4.63
CA GLY A 190 6.18 -10.16 -5.69
C GLY A 190 4.77 -10.72 -5.87
N ARG A 191 4.69 -12.00 -6.17
CA ARG A 191 3.41 -12.70 -6.29
C ARG A 191 2.97 -13.21 -4.92
N PHE A 192 1.80 -12.77 -4.48
CA PHE A 192 1.16 -13.19 -3.24
C PHE A 192 -0.15 -13.91 -3.52
N LEU A 193 -0.46 -14.96 -2.75
CA LEU A 193 -1.76 -15.61 -2.77
C LEU A 193 -2.76 -14.70 -2.07
N THR A 194 -3.61 -14.06 -2.85
CA THR A 194 -4.72 -13.23 -2.36
C THR A 194 -6.03 -13.72 -2.95
N ASP A 195 -7.15 -13.12 -2.58
CA ASP A 195 -8.47 -13.46 -3.16
C ASP A 195 -8.48 -13.42 -4.70
N ILE A 196 -7.57 -12.65 -5.31
CA ILE A 196 -7.44 -12.52 -6.77
C ILE A 196 -6.84 -13.80 -7.39
N SER A 197 -6.03 -14.53 -6.65
CA SER A 197 -5.44 -15.79 -7.12
C SER A 197 -6.34 -17.02 -6.93
N GLN A 198 -7.47 -16.86 -6.23
CA GLN A 198 -8.46 -17.92 -6.11
C GLN A 198 -9.12 -18.17 -7.47
N GLY A 199 -8.96 -19.39 -7.99
CA GLY A 199 -9.48 -19.78 -9.30
C GLY A 199 -8.47 -19.78 -10.45
N TRP A 200 -7.19 -19.51 -10.18
CA TRP A 200 -6.15 -19.73 -11.19
C TRP A 200 -5.91 -21.23 -11.40
N ASP A 201 -5.64 -21.60 -12.65
CA ASP A 201 -5.29 -22.97 -13.01
C ASP A 201 -4.05 -23.43 -12.22
N PRO A 202 -4.10 -24.58 -11.51
CA PRO A 202 -2.96 -25.11 -10.77
C PRO A 202 -1.70 -25.31 -11.62
N ALA A 203 -1.84 -25.62 -12.90
CA ALA A 203 -0.70 -25.76 -13.82
C ALA A 203 -0.01 -24.42 -14.08
N VAL A 204 -0.80 -23.34 -14.24
CA VAL A 204 -0.29 -21.96 -14.40
C VAL A 204 0.38 -21.48 -13.11
N LEU A 205 -0.22 -21.79 -11.95
CA LEU A 205 0.37 -21.49 -10.64
C LEU A 205 1.73 -22.18 -10.49
N GLY A 206 1.83 -23.48 -10.72
CA GLY A 206 3.07 -24.24 -10.59
C GLY A 206 4.19 -23.77 -11.54
N GLU A 207 3.88 -23.33 -12.76
CA GLU A 207 4.88 -22.73 -13.64
C GLU A 207 5.35 -21.37 -13.12
N ALA A 208 4.42 -20.56 -12.61
CA ALA A 208 4.74 -19.26 -12.06
C ALA A 208 5.58 -19.36 -10.77
N GLU A 209 5.35 -20.37 -9.94
CA GLU A 209 6.14 -20.66 -8.74
C GLU A 209 7.58 -21.03 -9.07
N ARG A 210 7.80 -21.85 -10.10
CA ARG A 210 9.15 -22.25 -10.55
C ARG A 210 10.02 -21.07 -10.98
N ARG A 211 9.43 -19.94 -11.33
CA ARG A 211 10.15 -18.70 -11.68
C ARG A 211 10.55 -17.88 -10.47
N ILE A 212 10.02 -18.20 -9.28
CA ILE A 212 10.36 -17.54 -8.02
C ILE A 212 11.51 -18.32 -7.37
N PRO A 213 12.65 -17.73 -7.01
CA PRO A 213 13.74 -18.43 -6.35
C PRO A 213 13.34 -19.21 -5.09
N LEU A 214 12.41 -18.65 -4.27
CA LEU A 214 11.86 -19.38 -3.11
C LEU A 214 10.81 -20.44 -3.48
N GLN A 215 10.51 -20.65 -4.80
CA GLN A 215 9.66 -21.69 -5.37
C GLN A 215 8.23 -21.76 -4.79
N ARG A 216 7.72 -20.61 -4.36
CA ARG A 216 6.34 -20.46 -3.87
C ARG A 216 5.89 -19.01 -3.98
N PHE A 217 4.59 -18.79 -3.98
CA PHE A 217 4.03 -17.46 -3.74
C PHE A 217 4.18 -17.05 -2.29
N GLY A 218 4.24 -15.74 -2.05
CA GLY A 218 4.12 -15.18 -0.71
C GLY A 218 2.72 -15.36 -0.15
N GLN A 219 2.64 -15.57 1.16
CA GLN A 219 1.37 -15.53 1.89
C GLN A 219 1.09 -14.09 2.36
N PRO A 220 -0.17 -13.62 2.35
CA PRO A 220 -0.49 -12.24 2.72
C PRO A 220 0.14 -11.74 4.03
N PRO A 221 0.22 -12.53 5.11
CA PRO A 221 0.90 -12.10 6.35
C PRO A 221 2.40 -11.82 6.20
N GLU A 222 3.07 -12.35 5.17
CA GLU A 222 4.52 -12.17 4.99
C GLU A 222 4.90 -10.72 4.58
N ILE A 223 3.92 -9.88 4.21
CA ILE A 223 4.13 -8.46 3.96
C ILE A 223 4.29 -7.64 5.25
N VAL A 224 3.81 -8.18 6.37
CA VAL A 224 3.66 -7.46 7.64
C VAL A 224 5.01 -7.00 8.19
N GLY A 225 6.05 -7.84 8.13
CA GLY A 225 7.36 -7.49 8.66
C GLY A 225 7.95 -6.22 8.06
N ALA A 226 7.90 -6.09 6.72
CA ALA A 226 8.36 -4.89 6.02
C ALA A 226 7.48 -3.68 6.32
N THR A 227 6.16 -3.90 6.46
CA THR A 227 5.19 -2.84 6.77
C THR A 227 5.42 -2.25 8.15
N LEU A 228 5.55 -3.07 9.19
CA LEU A 228 5.83 -2.62 10.56
C LEU A 228 7.21 -1.97 10.66
N TYR A 229 8.22 -2.50 9.98
CA TYR A 229 9.53 -1.87 9.91
C TYR A 229 9.44 -0.44 9.39
N LEU A 230 8.81 -0.23 8.23
CA LEU A 230 8.71 1.09 7.62
C LEU A 230 7.79 2.05 8.39
N ALA A 231 6.77 1.55 9.06
CA ALA A 231 5.84 2.36 9.84
C ALA A 231 6.44 2.89 11.14
N SER A 232 7.36 2.15 11.74
CA SER A 232 7.88 2.40 13.10
C SER A 232 9.25 3.09 13.13
N ASP A 233 9.72 3.40 14.32
CA ASP A 233 11.04 3.98 14.58
C ASP A 233 12.19 3.01 14.25
N ALA A 234 11.90 1.72 14.02
CA ALA A 234 12.90 0.77 13.53
C ALA A 234 13.52 1.20 12.20
N SER A 235 12.81 2.02 11.41
CA SER A 235 13.26 2.56 10.13
C SER A 235 13.58 4.07 10.18
N SER A 236 13.92 4.62 11.34
CA SER A 236 14.19 6.06 11.53
C SER A 236 15.27 6.64 10.61
N TYR A 237 16.15 5.80 10.06
CA TYR A 237 17.19 6.20 9.09
C TYR A 237 16.95 5.66 7.68
N THR A 238 15.68 5.27 7.37
CA THR A 238 15.29 4.72 6.07
C THR A 238 14.25 5.61 5.41
N THR A 239 14.63 6.27 4.32
CA THR A 239 13.73 7.05 3.46
C THR A 239 14.19 6.98 2.01
N GLY A 240 13.27 7.10 1.05
CA GLY A 240 13.54 6.96 -0.38
C GLY A 240 13.82 5.52 -0.85
N SER A 241 13.62 4.53 0.01
CA SER A 241 13.97 3.13 -0.28
C SER A 241 12.80 2.36 -0.88
N VAL A 242 13.14 1.35 -1.71
CA VAL A 242 12.19 0.36 -2.23
C VAL A 242 12.61 -1.01 -1.71
N ILE A 243 11.84 -1.57 -0.78
CA ILE A 243 12.09 -2.88 -0.18
C ILE A 243 11.37 -3.97 -0.97
N LYS A 244 12.11 -4.94 -1.49
CA LYS A 244 11.56 -6.10 -2.19
C LYS A 244 11.07 -7.14 -1.18
N VAL A 245 9.83 -7.61 -1.37
CA VAL A 245 9.24 -8.75 -0.65
C VAL A 245 8.63 -9.66 -1.71
N ASP A 246 9.49 -10.41 -2.42
CA ASP A 246 9.12 -11.03 -3.69
C ASP A 246 9.67 -12.46 -3.89
N GLY A 247 10.28 -13.04 -2.86
CA GLY A 247 10.89 -14.36 -2.95
C GLY A 247 12.09 -14.43 -3.91
N GLY A 248 12.67 -13.27 -4.29
CA GLY A 248 13.78 -13.16 -5.24
C GLY A 248 13.33 -13.04 -6.70
N LEU A 249 12.03 -12.82 -6.97
CA LEU A 249 11.47 -12.80 -8.32
C LEU A 249 12.01 -11.66 -9.20
N ALA A 250 12.13 -10.45 -8.66
CA ALA A 250 12.70 -9.35 -9.41
C ALA A 250 14.23 -9.42 -9.45
N PRO A 251 14.86 -9.16 -10.62
CA PRO A 251 16.30 -9.14 -10.72
C PRO A 251 16.92 -8.20 -9.67
N GLY A 252 18.05 -8.61 -9.13
CA GLY A 252 18.84 -7.75 -8.25
C GLY A 252 19.26 -6.51 -9.03
N ASN A 253 19.04 -5.32 -8.47
CA ASN A 253 19.79 -4.17 -8.92
C ASN A 253 21.19 -4.36 -8.32
N GLY A 254 22.14 -4.83 -9.16
CA GLY A 254 23.56 -4.78 -8.82
C GLY A 254 24.00 -3.34 -8.76
#